data_38d7d4ba0f542d741dc2a5d72630c4a1
#
_entry.id   38d7d4ba0f542d741dc2a5d72630c4a1
#
_cell.length_a   1.000
_cell.length_b   1.000
_cell.length_c   1.000
_cell.angle_alpha   90.00
_cell.angle_beta   90.00
_cell.angle_gamma   90.00
#
_symmetry.space_group_name_H-M   'P 1'
#
loop_
_entity.id
_entity.type
_entity.pdbx_description
1 polymer ?
#
loop_
_entity_poly.entity_id
_entity_poly.type
_entity_poly.pdbx_seq_one_letter_code
_entity_poly.pdbx_strand_id
1 'polypeptide(L)'
;MSIVYISIGSNMGDRLEYLQQGLDAVTDMGDIGVISSVVETPSVGFEGSPFLNACFTIDTQLSPAVVMQKLLDIEQSQGRLRSQVQGYHNRTLDLDMIFYDDLVLDTPNLTLPHPAMAQRRFVLQPLCEIAPHKQHPDDQKTIKALLDACEDDTPLSIYELKLRHPIYAKLSAHTYICVEGIIGCGKTTLTKILAQNLGYKTIEERFAENPFLPKFYREPKRYAFPLELSFLADRFNQINENSEQLDLFQSGTVADFHMSKSLVFAQNTLNEDEYPLFQQLYSFMSKSANQPSLCIFLRQTAERSKTNIKKRGRSYEQNIPIDYLAKLAKGYDQHLPFLQKRMQVVSVDISALDFVLNTEDLIHLLKKINVQLDEA
;
A
#
# COMPACT_ATOMS: atom_id res chain seq x y z
N MET A 1 -4.60 21.73 7.39
CA MET A 1 -5.07 20.82 6.34
C MET A 1 -6.46 20.39 6.72
N SER A 2 -7.34 20.30 5.77
CA SER A 2 -8.74 19.89 5.99
C SER A 2 -9.00 18.55 5.32
N ILE A 3 -9.83 17.72 5.95
CA ILE A 3 -10.23 16.42 5.42
C ILE A 3 -11.56 16.59 4.67
N VAL A 4 -11.55 16.28 3.38
CA VAL A 4 -12.74 16.32 2.51
C VAL A 4 -13.15 14.91 2.17
N TYR A 5 -14.41 14.57 2.34
CA TYR A 5 -15.02 13.30 1.97
C TYR A 5 -15.74 13.45 0.65
N ILE A 6 -15.39 12.64 -0.32
CA ILE A 6 -15.90 12.72 -1.70
C ILE A 6 -16.52 11.40 -2.08
N SER A 7 -17.71 11.45 -2.66
CA SER A 7 -18.33 10.33 -3.36
C SER A 7 -18.03 10.43 -4.84
N ILE A 8 -17.73 9.31 -5.49
CA ILE A 8 -17.43 9.20 -6.91
C ILE A 8 -18.30 8.14 -7.55
N GLY A 9 -18.88 8.43 -8.71
CA GLY A 9 -19.81 7.53 -9.41
C GLY A 9 -19.68 7.59 -10.93
N SER A 10 -19.99 6.47 -11.61
CA SER A 10 -20.03 6.35 -13.08
C SER A 10 -21.01 5.28 -13.52
N ASN A 11 -21.77 5.52 -14.62
CA ASN A 11 -22.63 4.50 -15.25
C ASN A 11 -22.53 4.46 -16.78
N MET A 12 -21.50 5.04 -17.37
CA MET A 12 -21.27 5.06 -18.82
C MET A 12 -19.89 4.49 -19.18
N GLY A 13 -19.79 3.86 -20.33
CA GLY A 13 -18.55 3.37 -20.90
C GLY A 13 -17.77 2.42 -19.99
N ASP A 14 -16.47 2.58 -19.91
CA ASP A 14 -15.64 1.89 -18.92
C ASP A 14 -15.74 2.62 -17.56
N ARG A 15 -16.76 2.23 -16.80
CA ARG A 15 -17.12 2.86 -15.53
C ARG A 15 -15.95 2.87 -14.53
N LEU A 16 -15.21 1.75 -14.43
CA LEU A 16 -14.10 1.66 -13.48
C LEU A 16 -12.93 2.56 -13.89
N GLU A 17 -12.63 2.62 -15.18
CA GLU A 17 -11.60 3.50 -15.72
C GLU A 17 -11.95 4.98 -15.49
N TYR A 18 -13.21 5.39 -15.69
CA TYR A 18 -13.65 6.75 -15.37
C TYR A 18 -13.51 7.07 -13.87
N LEU A 19 -13.86 6.14 -12.97
CA LEU A 19 -13.63 6.32 -11.55
C LEU A 19 -12.13 6.47 -11.25
N GLN A 20 -11.26 5.66 -11.88
CA GLN A 20 -9.81 5.75 -11.66
C GLN A 20 -9.24 7.09 -12.15
N GLN A 21 -9.62 7.52 -13.36
CA GLN A 21 -9.19 8.80 -13.91
C GLN A 21 -9.66 9.99 -13.07
N GLY A 22 -10.89 9.93 -12.55
CA GLY A 22 -11.40 10.92 -11.62
C GLY A 22 -10.61 10.98 -10.32
N LEU A 23 -10.30 9.82 -9.74
CA LEU A 23 -9.49 9.71 -8.53
C LEU A 23 -8.05 10.23 -8.75
N ASP A 24 -7.44 9.88 -9.89
CA ASP A 24 -6.09 10.34 -10.23
C ASP A 24 -6.06 11.88 -10.43
N ALA A 25 -7.08 12.45 -11.09
CA ALA A 25 -7.16 13.90 -11.28
C ALA A 25 -7.34 14.69 -9.96
N VAL A 26 -7.98 14.10 -8.96
CA VAL A 26 -8.15 14.73 -7.64
C VAL A 26 -6.82 14.88 -6.89
N THR A 27 -5.76 14.15 -7.25
CA THR A 27 -4.43 14.29 -6.61
C THR A 27 -3.83 15.69 -6.76
N ASP A 28 -4.25 16.47 -7.76
CA ASP A 28 -3.85 17.88 -7.92
C ASP A 28 -4.49 18.83 -6.87
N MET A 29 -5.42 18.31 -6.09
CA MET A 29 -6.13 19.08 -5.05
C MET A 29 -5.62 18.82 -3.64
N GLY A 30 -4.95 17.71 -3.44
CA GLY A 30 -4.44 17.27 -2.15
C GLY A 30 -4.07 15.79 -2.14
N ASP A 31 -3.64 15.35 -0.98
CA ASP A 31 -3.25 13.95 -0.77
C ASP A 31 -4.49 13.05 -0.62
N ILE A 32 -4.59 12.02 -1.44
CA ILE A 32 -5.60 10.97 -1.24
C ILE A 32 -5.33 10.25 0.08
N GLY A 33 -6.38 10.11 0.88
CA GLY A 33 -6.37 9.36 2.13
C GLY A 33 -6.87 7.92 1.93
N VAL A 34 -7.99 7.57 2.56
CA VAL A 34 -8.60 6.23 2.47
C VAL A 34 -9.57 6.17 1.30
N ILE A 35 -9.59 5.02 0.59
CA ILE A 35 -10.53 4.73 -0.50
C ILE A 35 -11.36 3.50 -0.09
N SER A 36 -12.69 3.56 -0.30
CA SER A 36 -13.59 2.44 -0.06
C SER A 36 -13.50 1.36 -1.14
N SER A 37 -14.15 0.23 -0.90
CA SER A 37 -14.54 -0.70 -1.97
C SER A 37 -15.43 0.00 -2.97
N VAL A 38 -15.40 -0.47 -4.24
CA VAL A 38 -16.35 -0.06 -5.27
C VAL A 38 -17.64 -0.88 -5.09
N VAL A 39 -18.78 -0.21 -5.13
CA VAL A 39 -20.10 -0.85 -5.06
C VAL A 39 -20.84 -0.65 -6.36
N GLU A 40 -21.61 -1.66 -6.77
CA GLU A 40 -22.49 -1.60 -7.94
C GLU A 40 -23.96 -1.51 -7.50
N THR A 41 -24.69 -0.57 -8.10
CA THR A 41 -26.12 -0.34 -7.85
C THR A 41 -26.87 -0.16 -9.17
N PRO A 42 -28.13 -0.62 -9.29
CA PRO A 42 -28.93 -0.30 -10.46
C PRO A 42 -29.16 1.21 -10.59
N SER A 43 -29.48 1.68 -11.80
CA SER A 43 -29.93 3.05 -12.02
C SER A 43 -31.31 3.23 -11.36
N VAL A 44 -31.48 4.32 -10.58
CA VAL A 44 -32.74 4.61 -9.88
C VAL A 44 -33.40 5.83 -10.50
N GLY A 45 -34.70 5.71 -10.86
CA GLY A 45 -35.48 6.81 -11.39
C GLY A 45 -35.33 7.11 -12.90
N PHE A 46 -34.49 6.33 -13.62
CA PHE A 46 -34.38 6.42 -15.09
C PHE A 46 -33.82 5.10 -15.66
N GLU A 47 -34.00 4.90 -16.98
CA GLU A 47 -33.41 3.75 -17.68
C GLU A 47 -31.92 4.04 -17.98
N GLY A 48 -31.03 3.21 -17.42
CA GLY A 48 -29.57 3.36 -17.61
C GLY A 48 -28.81 2.12 -17.15
N SER A 49 -27.53 2.07 -17.46
CA SER A 49 -26.64 1.03 -16.93
C SER A 49 -26.46 1.19 -15.42
N PRO A 50 -26.17 0.08 -14.69
CA PRO A 50 -25.82 0.16 -13.27
C PRO A 50 -24.69 1.12 -13.00
N PHE A 51 -24.71 1.78 -11.85
CA PHE A 51 -23.62 2.64 -11.40
C PHE A 51 -22.55 1.85 -10.68
N LEU A 52 -21.28 2.25 -10.85
CA LEU A 52 -20.24 1.99 -9.90
C LEU A 52 -20.05 3.23 -9.04
N ASN A 53 -20.01 3.05 -7.71
CA ASN A 53 -19.84 4.11 -6.74
C ASN A 53 -18.73 3.75 -5.74
N ALA A 54 -18.03 4.75 -5.25
CA ALA A 54 -17.05 4.64 -4.17
C ALA A 54 -16.99 5.95 -3.37
N CYS A 55 -16.38 5.91 -2.19
CA CYS A 55 -16.03 7.10 -1.42
C CYS A 55 -14.52 7.11 -1.12
N PHE A 56 -13.99 8.32 -1.03
CA PHE A 56 -12.60 8.51 -0.61
C PHE A 56 -12.42 9.82 0.15
N THR A 57 -11.27 9.97 0.80
CA THR A 57 -10.91 11.22 1.47
C THR A 57 -9.73 11.88 0.78
N ILE A 58 -9.65 13.21 0.87
CA ILE A 58 -8.46 13.99 0.54
C ILE A 58 -8.07 14.90 1.69
N ASP A 59 -6.77 15.06 1.90
CA ASP A 59 -6.18 16.07 2.77
C ASP A 59 -5.79 17.28 1.91
N THR A 60 -6.41 18.43 2.12
CA THR A 60 -6.19 19.61 1.27
C THR A 60 -6.01 20.90 2.06
N GLN A 61 -5.39 21.90 1.43
CA GLN A 61 -5.34 23.28 1.91
C GLN A 61 -6.30 24.22 1.15
N LEU A 62 -6.99 23.70 0.15
CA LEU A 62 -7.92 24.46 -0.68
C LEU A 62 -9.22 24.75 0.09
N SER A 63 -9.82 25.90 -0.11
CA SER A 63 -11.13 26.20 0.46
C SER A 63 -12.25 25.37 -0.16
N PRO A 64 -13.41 25.17 0.54
CA PRO A 64 -14.53 24.37 0.02
C PRO A 64 -14.99 24.79 -1.38
N ALA A 65 -15.07 26.09 -1.64
CA ALA A 65 -15.48 26.63 -2.93
C ALA A 65 -14.49 26.28 -4.07
N VAL A 66 -13.20 26.30 -3.77
CA VAL A 66 -12.14 25.92 -4.74
C VAL A 66 -12.16 24.41 -5.00
N VAL A 67 -12.34 23.59 -3.94
CA VAL A 67 -12.49 22.15 -4.09
C VAL A 67 -13.69 21.84 -4.99
N MET A 68 -14.86 22.43 -4.71
CA MET A 68 -16.06 22.22 -5.50
C MET A 68 -15.86 22.60 -6.98
N GLN A 69 -15.24 23.76 -7.25
CA GLN A 69 -14.95 24.17 -8.64
C GLN A 69 -14.07 23.16 -9.35
N LYS A 70 -12.99 22.70 -8.70
CA LYS A 70 -12.09 21.70 -9.30
C LYS A 70 -12.77 20.35 -9.55
N LEU A 71 -13.66 19.89 -8.66
CA LEU A 71 -14.45 18.68 -8.90
C LEU A 71 -15.32 18.84 -10.15
N LEU A 72 -15.96 19.97 -10.34
CA LEU A 72 -16.74 20.28 -11.54
C LEU A 72 -15.89 20.33 -12.82
N ASP A 73 -14.67 20.88 -12.74
CA ASP A 73 -13.74 20.95 -13.85
C ASP A 73 -13.27 19.52 -14.25
N ILE A 74 -13.02 18.65 -13.27
CA ILE A 74 -12.67 17.23 -13.51
C ILE A 74 -13.82 16.51 -14.21
N GLU A 75 -15.06 16.63 -13.73
CA GLU A 75 -16.24 16.04 -14.37
C GLU A 75 -16.38 16.49 -15.83
N GLN A 76 -16.21 17.79 -16.09
CA GLN A 76 -16.29 18.37 -17.43
C GLN A 76 -15.19 17.80 -18.34
N SER A 77 -13.96 17.67 -17.84
CA SER A 77 -12.82 17.12 -18.59
C SER A 77 -13.05 15.65 -18.98
N GLN A 78 -13.82 14.91 -18.17
CA GLN A 78 -14.21 13.52 -18.43
C GLN A 78 -15.47 13.37 -19.29
N GLY A 79 -15.88 14.47 -19.95
CA GLY A 79 -16.98 14.44 -20.93
C GLY A 79 -18.38 14.54 -20.34
N ARG A 80 -18.54 14.95 -19.08
CA ARG A 80 -19.85 15.24 -18.50
C ARG A 80 -20.48 16.44 -19.20
N LEU A 81 -21.51 16.20 -20.01
CA LEU A 81 -22.33 17.24 -20.58
C LEU A 81 -23.48 17.56 -19.59
N ARG A 82 -23.48 18.75 -19.02
CA ARG A 82 -24.62 19.24 -18.23
C ARG A 82 -25.78 19.50 -19.17
N SER A 83 -26.82 18.66 -19.14
CA SER A 83 -28.05 18.93 -19.85
C SER A 83 -28.85 19.99 -19.07
N GLN A 84 -29.58 20.87 -19.79
CA GLN A 84 -30.50 21.83 -19.18
C GLN A 84 -31.79 21.15 -18.66
N VAL A 85 -31.93 19.84 -18.83
CA VAL A 85 -33.09 19.07 -18.41
C VAL A 85 -32.88 18.63 -16.96
N GLN A 86 -33.80 19.03 -16.06
CA GLN A 86 -33.82 18.54 -14.68
C GLN A 86 -34.06 17.04 -14.61
N GLY A 87 -33.24 16.28 -13.87
CA GLY A 87 -33.41 14.84 -13.63
C GLY A 87 -32.08 14.09 -13.57
N TYR A 88 -32.18 12.79 -13.21
CA TYR A 88 -31.01 11.89 -13.22
C TYR A 88 -30.73 11.44 -14.66
N HIS A 89 -29.47 11.54 -15.06
CA HIS A 89 -29.00 11.15 -16.40
C HIS A 89 -27.76 10.27 -16.27
N ASN A 90 -27.51 9.50 -17.34
CA ASN A 90 -26.26 8.78 -17.48
C ASN A 90 -25.08 9.76 -17.45
N ARG A 91 -24.00 9.38 -16.73
CA ARG A 91 -22.80 10.24 -16.57
C ARG A 91 -21.54 9.38 -16.61
N THR A 92 -20.55 9.94 -17.28
CA THR A 92 -19.20 9.36 -17.32
C THR A 92 -18.55 9.40 -15.96
N LEU A 93 -18.69 10.55 -15.26
CA LEU A 93 -18.17 10.76 -13.93
C LEU A 93 -19.07 11.71 -13.13
N ASP A 94 -19.24 11.41 -11.85
CA ASP A 94 -19.95 12.23 -10.85
C ASP A 94 -19.08 12.35 -9.60
N LEU A 95 -18.82 13.54 -9.12
CA LEU A 95 -17.97 13.84 -7.96
C LEU A 95 -18.72 14.74 -6.99
N ASP A 96 -19.25 14.18 -5.92
CA ASP A 96 -19.98 14.90 -4.89
C ASP A 96 -19.12 15.10 -3.63
N MET A 97 -18.95 16.36 -3.17
CA MET A 97 -18.36 16.67 -1.88
C MET A 97 -19.37 16.38 -0.78
N ILE A 98 -19.09 15.38 0.06
CA ILE A 98 -20.01 14.92 1.12
C ILE A 98 -19.80 15.72 2.40
N PHE A 99 -18.52 15.84 2.85
CA PHE A 99 -18.12 16.63 4.00
C PHE A 99 -16.84 17.40 3.70
N TYR A 100 -16.69 18.52 4.37
CA TYR A 100 -15.44 19.26 4.49
C TYR A 100 -15.18 19.52 5.98
N ASP A 101 -14.33 18.74 6.63
CA ASP A 101 -14.21 18.64 8.09
C ASP A 101 -15.59 18.45 8.76
N ASP A 102 -15.94 19.37 9.70
CA ASP A 102 -17.25 19.47 10.33
C ASP A 102 -18.02 20.74 9.88
N LEU A 103 -17.63 21.30 8.72
CA LEU A 103 -18.20 22.53 8.23
C LEU A 103 -19.67 22.36 7.82
N VAL A 104 -20.53 23.23 8.35
CA VAL A 104 -21.90 23.42 7.89
C VAL A 104 -21.93 24.69 7.04
N LEU A 105 -22.35 24.55 5.80
CA LEU A 105 -22.40 25.63 4.82
C LEU A 105 -23.65 25.52 3.98
N ASP A 106 -24.38 26.63 3.83
CA ASP A 106 -25.51 26.72 2.91
C ASP A 106 -25.40 28.00 2.06
N THR A 107 -24.98 27.78 0.82
CA THR A 107 -24.83 28.87 -0.17
C THR A 107 -25.48 28.46 -1.49
N PRO A 108 -25.76 29.40 -2.41
CA PRO A 108 -26.35 29.07 -3.71
C PRO A 108 -25.57 28.03 -4.55
N ASN A 109 -24.25 27.92 -4.31
CA ASN A 109 -23.37 27.10 -5.11
C ASN A 109 -22.84 25.85 -4.37
N LEU A 110 -23.01 25.78 -3.04
CA LEU A 110 -22.47 24.69 -2.23
C LEU A 110 -23.21 24.59 -0.90
N THR A 111 -23.79 23.41 -0.65
CA THR A 111 -24.39 23.04 0.65
C THR A 111 -23.60 21.89 1.23
N LEU A 112 -23.15 22.03 2.48
CA LEU A 112 -22.42 21.01 3.23
C LEU A 112 -23.03 20.85 4.63
N PRO A 113 -23.19 19.66 5.16
CA PRO A 113 -23.03 18.35 4.48
C PRO A 113 -23.88 18.23 3.22
N HIS A 114 -23.52 17.31 2.31
CA HIS A 114 -24.30 17.12 1.09
C HIS A 114 -25.75 16.76 1.41
N PRO A 115 -26.75 17.54 0.96
CA PRO A 115 -28.12 17.48 1.49
C PRO A 115 -28.83 16.12 1.32
N ALA A 116 -28.47 15.35 0.30
CA ALA A 116 -29.11 14.08 0.01
C ALA A 116 -28.31 12.85 0.48
N MET A 117 -27.16 13.03 1.15
CA MET A 117 -26.28 11.92 1.48
C MET A 117 -26.92 10.90 2.42
N ALA A 118 -27.68 11.37 3.42
CA ALA A 118 -28.31 10.52 4.43
C ALA A 118 -29.44 9.62 3.89
N GLN A 119 -29.93 9.91 2.69
CA GLN A 119 -31.02 9.18 2.02
C GLN A 119 -30.51 8.24 0.91
N ARG A 120 -29.18 8.14 0.71
CA ARG A 120 -28.58 7.41 -0.41
C ARG A 120 -27.67 6.31 0.10
N ARG A 121 -28.14 5.07 0.01
CA ARG A 121 -27.38 3.90 0.47
C ARG A 121 -26.07 3.71 -0.30
N PHE A 122 -26.04 4.03 -1.59
CA PHE A 122 -24.83 3.93 -2.44
C PHE A 122 -23.74 4.93 -2.07
N VAL A 123 -24.07 5.98 -1.29
CA VAL A 123 -23.11 6.92 -0.67
C VAL A 123 -22.76 6.44 0.74
N LEU A 124 -23.78 6.12 1.56
CA LEU A 124 -23.57 5.76 2.98
C LEU A 124 -22.78 4.47 3.16
N GLN A 125 -23.01 3.46 2.30
CA GLN A 125 -22.34 2.15 2.42
C GLN A 125 -20.81 2.29 2.24
N PRO A 126 -20.29 2.85 1.13
CA PRO A 126 -18.85 3.07 0.97
C PRO A 126 -18.27 4.10 1.94
N LEU A 127 -19.03 5.13 2.30
CA LEU A 127 -18.60 6.12 3.30
C LEU A 127 -18.46 5.49 4.69
N CYS A 128 -19.36 4.59 5.08
CA CYS A 128 -19.29 3.85 6.35
C CYS A 128 -18.07 2.92 6.43
N GLU A 129 -17.60 2.40 5.29
CA GLU A 129 -16.37 1.58 5.25
C GLU A 129 -15.14 2.39 5.67
N ILE A 130 -15.04 3.65 5.23
CA ILE A 130 -13.86 4.50 5.47
C ILE A 130 -14.00 5.40 6.71
N ALA A 131 -15.23 5.72 7.15
CA ALA A 131 -15.48 6.67 8.24
C ALA A 131 -16.73 6.30 9.07
N PRO A 132 -16.81 5.09 9.68
CA PRO A 132 -18.02 4.63 10.39
C PRO A 132 -18.37 5.50 11.60
N HIS A 133 -17.38 6.10 12.24
CA HIS A 133 -17.53 6.93 13.45
C HIS A 133 -17.60 8.43 13.19
N LYS A 134 -17.43 8.88 11.93
CA LYS A 134 -17.62 10.29 11.55
C LYS A 134 -19.04 10.70 11.89
N GLN A 135 -19.19 11.79 12.62
CA GLN A 135 -20.50 12.38 12.94
C GLN A 135 -20.95 13.31 11.83
N HIS A 136 -22.23 13.24 11.48
CA HIS A 136 -22.88 14.23 10.64
C HIS A 136 -23.04 15.52 11.44
N PRO A 137 -22.53 16.67 10.99
CA PRO A 137 -22.50 17.91 11.79
C PRO A 137 -23.86 18.35 12.32
N ASP A 138 -24.91 18.25 11.48
CA ASP A 138 -26.25 18.69 11.88
C ASP A 138 -26.99 17.66 12.73
N ASP A 139 -27.00 16.39 12.31
CA ASP A 139 -27.79 15.33 12.94
C ASP A 139 -27.11 14.71 14.17
N GLN A 140 -25.80 14.97 14.35
CA GLN A 140 -24.95 14.38 15.41
C GLN A 140 -24.95 12.84 15.42
N LYS A 141 -25.47 12.19 14.38
CA LYS A 141 -25.43 10.75 14.19
C LYS A 141 -24.15 10.33 13.47
N THR A 142 -23.61 9.17 13.83
CA THR A 142 -22.48 8.58 13.11
C THR A 142 -22.93 8.09 11.72
N ILE A 143 -22.00 8.02 10.77
CA ILE A 143 -22.28 7.46 9.43
C ILE A 143 -22.84 6.04 9.55
N LYS A 144 -22.32 5.24 10.50
CA LYS A 144 -22.87 3.90 10.79
C LYS A 144 -24.33 3.97 11.20
N ALA A 145 -24.71 4.88 12.09
CA ALA A 145 -26.09 5.04 12.54
C ALA A 145 -27.01 5.57 11.41
N LEU A 146 -26.50 6.42 10.52
CA LEU A 146 -27.24 6.88 9.34
C LEU A 146 -27.47 5.74 8.35
N LEU A 147 -26.46 4.91 8.11
CA LEU A 147 -26.59 3.74 7.24
C LEU A 147 -27.60 2.73 7.78
N ASP A 148 -27.57 2.46 9.11
CA ASP A 148 -28.51 1.53 9.75
C ASP A 148 -29.95 2.04 9.74
N ALA A 149 -30.16 3.37 9.65
CA ALA A 149 -31.48 4.02 9.59
C ALA A 149 -31.91 4.38 8.15
N CYS A 150 -31.09 4.09 7.14
CA CYS A 150 -31.36 4.46 5.75
C CYS A 150 -32.51 3.62 5.17
N GLU A 151 -33.56 4.29 4.69
CA GLU A 151 -34.72 3.66 4.08
C GLU A 151 -34.51 3.24 2.61
N ASP A 152 -33.39 3.65 1.98
CA ASP A 152 -33.01 3.23 0.63
C ASP A 152 -32.61 1.75 0.65
N ASP A 153 -33.49 0.90 0.14
CA ASP A 153 -33.31 -0.55 0.04
C ASP A 153 -32.76 -1.01 -1.32
N THR A 154 -32.30 -0.07 -2.15
CA THR A 154 -31.71 -0.37 -3.46
C THR A 154 -30.65 -1.47 -3.33
N PRO A 155 -30.73 -2.55 -4.13
CA PRO A 155 -29.73 -3.63 -4.10
C PRO A 155 -28.34 -3.09 -4.38
N LEU A 156 -27.38 -3.51 -3.54
CA LEU A 156 -26.00 -3.10 -3.63
C LEU A 156 -25.12 -4.33 -3.55
N SER A 157 -24.15 -4.45 -4.47
CA SER A 157 -23.12 -5.50 -4.45
C SER A 157 -21.73 -4.89 -4.49
N ILE A 158 -20.78 -5.56 -3.82
CA ILE A 158 -19.35 -5.17 -3.93
C ILE A 158 -18.86 -5.57 -5.32
N TYR A 159 -18.28 -4.60 -6.02
CA TYR A 159 -17.66 -4.85 -7.33
C TYR A 159 -16.31 -5.56 -7.14
N GLU A 160 -16.02 -6.53 -8.00
CA GLU A 160 -14.83 -7.39 -7.84
C GLU A 160 -13.51 -6.63 -7.95
N LEU A 161 -13.45 -5.65 -8.85
CA LEU A 161 -12.26 -4.82 -9.04
C LEU A 161 -12.27 -3.59 -8.13
N LYS A 162 -11.09 -3.16 -7.71
CA LYS A 162 -10.88 -2.01 -6.81
C LYS A 162 -10.20 -0.85 -7.53
N LEU A 163 -10.44 0.36 -7.04
CA LEU A 163 -9.65 1.52 -7.43
C LEU A 163 -8.23 1.38 -6.89
N ARG A 164 -7.26 1.73 -7.72
CA ARG A 164 -5.85 1.77 -7.32
C ARG A 164 -5.56 3.09 -6.64
N HIS A 165 -5.01 3.02 -5.45
CA HIS A 165 -4.62 4.24 -4.73
C HIS A 165 -3.44 4.90 -5.44
N PRO A 166 -3.52 6.20 -5.82
CA PRO A 166 -2.47 6.91 -6.58
C PRO A 166 -1.09 6.89 -5.90
N ILE A 167 -1.04 6.68 -4.58
CA ILE A 167 0.19 6.58 -3.81
C ILE A 167 1.15 5.49 -4.32
N TYR A 168 0.62 4.50 -5.06
CA TYR A 168 1.42 3.41 -5.65
C TYR A 168 1.94 3.74 -7.06
N ALA A 169 1.54 4.89 -7.64
CA ALA A 169 1.86 5.22 -9.03
C ALA A 169 3.38 5.25 -9.31
N LYS A 170 4.16 5.86 -8.42
CA LYS A 170 5.63 5.91 -8.56
C LYS A 170 6.27 4.54 -8.42
N LEU A 171 5.74 3.69 -7.55
CA LEU A 171 6.23 2.33 -7.37
C LEU A 171 5.97 1.45 -8.58
N SER A 172 4.90 1.70 -9.35
CA SER A 172 4.58 0.94 -10.56
C SER A 172 5.58 1.15 -11.72
N ALA A 173 6.43 2.18 -11.65
CA ALA A 173 7.54 2.36 -12.58
C ALA A 173 8.67 1.31 -12.40
N HIS A 174 8.67 0.60 -11.27
CA HIS A 174 9.67 -0.40 -10.94
C HIS A 174 9.09 -1.81 -11.08
N THR A 175 9.54 -2.54 -12.09
CA THR A 175 9.06 -3.92 -12.35
C THR A 175 9.63 -4.96 -11.40
N TYR A 176 10.71 -4.65 -10.68
CA TYR A 176 11.25 -5.51 -9.63
C TYR A 176 11.66 -4.67 -8.42
N ILE A 177 10.94 -4.86 -7.30
CA ILE A 177 11.14 -4.17 -6.03
C ILE A 177 11.60 -5.19 -5.00
N CYS A 178 12.59 -4.87 -4.16
CA CYS A 178 12.89 -5.64 -2.96
C CYS A 178 12.61 -4.83 -1.69
N VAL A 179 12.15 -5.50 -0.64
CA VAL A 179 11.95 -4.91 0.69
C VAL A 179 13.00 -5.51 1.63
N GLU A 180 13.84 -4.65 2.20
CA GLU A 180 14.91 -5.05 3.10
C GLU A 180 14.79 -4.42 4.48
N GLY A 181 15.52 -4.98 5.44
CA GLY A 181 15.57 -4.54 6.84
C GLY A 181 15.73 -5.70 7.82
N ILE A 182 15.88 -5.38 9.11
CA ILE A 182 16.15 -6.38 10.15
C ILE A 182 14.98 -7.35 10.37
N ILE A 183 15.22 -8.44 11.11
CA ILE A 183 14.19 -9.41 11.48
C ILE A 183 13.08 -8.70 12.26
N GLY A 184 11.81 -8.95 11.92
CA GLY A 184 10.66 -8.38 12.63
C GLY A 184 10.25 -6.96 12.22
N CYS A 185 10.85 -6.35 11.18
CA CYS A 185 10.47 -5.02 10.69
C CYS A 185 9.27 -5.00 9.71
N GLY A 186 8.61 -6.13 9.45
CA GLY A 186 7.40 -6.17 8.63
C GLY A 186 7.64 -6.32 7.12
N LYS A 187 8.83 -6.70 6.66
CA LYS A 187 9.16 -6.90 5.22
C LYS A 187 8.09 -7.68 4.46
N THR A 188 7.83 -8.91 4.89
CA THR A 188 6.86 -9.80 4.21
C THR A 188 5.46 -9.19 4.13
N THR A 189 5.03 -8.45 5.16
CA THR A 189 3.74 -7.76 5.15
C THR A 189 3.72 -6.65 4.11
N LEU A 190 4.75 -5.78 4.09
CA LEU A 190 4.83 -4.71 3.10
C LEU A 190 4.94 -5.29 1.68
N THR A 191 5.73 -6.34 1.48
CA THR A 191 5.85 -7.07 0.20
C THR A 191 4.49 -7.52 -0.32
N LYS A 192 3.67 -8.14 0.52
CA LYS A 192 2.31 -8.57 0.15
C LYS A 192 1.39 -7.40 -0.19
N ILE A 193 1.42 -6.34 0.62
CA ILE A 193 0.63 -5.12 0.38
C ILE A 193 1.02 -4.50 -0.97
N LEU A 194 2.31 -4.31 -1.23
CA LEU A 194 2.78 -3.73 -2.48
C LEU A 194 2.41 -4.62 -3.67
N ALA A 195 2.67 -5.92 -3.59
CA ALA A 195 2.36 -6.84 -4.68
C ALA A 195 0.87 -6.86 -5.01
N GLN A 196 -0.01 -6.90 -4.00
CA GLN A 196 -1.45 -6.87 -4.18
C GLN A 196 -1.93 -5.58 -4.86
N ASN A 197 -1.42 -4.41 -4.45
CA ASN A 197 -1.85 -3.13 -4.99
C ASN A 197 -1.24 -2.82 -6.36
N LEU A 198 -0.07 -3.37 -6.68
CA LEU A 198 0.60 -3.20 -7.98
C LEU A 198 0.22 -4.30 -8.99
N GLY A 199 -0.45 -5.38 -8.57
CA GLY A 199 -0.70 -6.55 -9.41
C GLY A 199 0.59 -7.33 -9.71
N TYR A 200 1.54 -7.38 -8.77
CA TYR A 200 2.86 -8.02 -8.91
C TYR A 200 2.91 -9.38 -8.22
N LYS A 201 3.86 -10.21 -8.62
CA LYS A 201 4.23 -11.44 -7.91
C LYS A 201 4.96 -11.13 -6.61
N THR A 202 4.82 -12.03 -5.61
CA THR A 202 5.66 -12.03 -4.41
C THR A 202 6.75 -13.09 -4.50
N ILE A 203 7.97 -12.74 -4.03
CA ILE A 203 9.02 -13.72 -3.71
C ILE A 203 9.25 -13.62 -2.19
N GLU A 204 8.79 -14.63 -1.46
CA GLU A 204 8.94 -14.71 0.00
C GLU A 204 10.09 -15.67 0.35
N GLU A 205 10.95 -15.27 1.29
CA GLU A 205 12.10 -16.08 1.74
C GLU A 205 11.65 -17.39 2.38
N ARG A 206 12.14 -18.53 1.88
CA ARG A 206 11.87 -19.88 2.39
C ARG A 206 12.80 -20.24 3.56
N PHE A 207 12.58 -19.64 4.73
CA PHE A 207 13.44 -19.88 5.90
C PHE A 207 13.01 -21.13 6.72
N ALA A 208 11.72 -21.49 6.74
CA ALA A 208 11.18 -22.56 7.57
C ALA A 208 11.63 -23.96 7.11
N GLU A 209 11.95 -24.11 5.84
CA GLU A 209 12.34 -25.37 5.21
C GLU A 209 13.86 -25.64 5.30
N ASN A 210 14.65 -24.68 5.83
CA ASN A 210 16.10 -24.81 5.90
C ASN A 210 16.52 -25.87 6.95
N PRO A 211 17.12 -27.00 6.53
CA PRO A 211 17.46 -28.11 7.42
C PRO A 211 18.60 -27.77 8.38
N PHE A 212 19.37 -26.72 8.13
CA PHE A 212 20.49 -26.27 8.96
C PHE A 212 20.06 -25.29 10.05
N LEU A 213 18.93 -24.62 9.91
CA LEU A 213 18.50 -23.60 10.86
C LEU A 213 18.33 -24.14 12.30
N PRO A 214 17.64 -25.27 12.55
CA PRO A 214 17.56 -25.83 13.90
C PRO A 214 18.90 -26.32 14.45
N LYS A 215 19.80 -26.79 13.56
CA LYS A 215 21.14 -27.27 13.94
C LYS A 215 22.05 -26.09 14.32
N PHE A 216 21.96 -24.97 13.58
CA PHE A 216 22.71 -23.77 13.87
C PHE A 216 22.39 -23.21 15.27
N TYR A 217 21.12 -23.19 15.68
CA TYR A 217 20.76 -22.72 17.02
C TYR A 217 21.33 -23.60 18.16
N ARG A 218 21.66 -24.85 17.89
CA ARG A 218 22.29 -25.75 18.86
C ARG A 218 23.81 -25.66 18.86
N GLU A 219 24.42 -25.64 17.68
CA GLU A 219 25.85 -25.64 17.44
C GLU A 219 26.27 -24.58 16.41
N PRO A 220 26.21 -23.26 16.78
CA PRO A 220 26.44 -22.17 15.81
C PRO A 220 27.77 -22.30 15.06
N LYS A 221 28.87 -22.56 15.77
CA LYS A 221 30.23 -22.68 15.16
C LYS A 221 30.34 -23.74 14.09
N ARG A 222 29.57 -24.86 14.21
CA ARG A 222 29.62 -25.97 13.27
C ARG A 222 28.74 -25.77 12.05
N TYR A 223 27.60 -25.12 12.25
CA TYR A 223 26.56 -25.04 11.21
C TYR A 223 26.38 -23.65 10.60
N ALA A 224 27.22 -22.64 10.98
CA ALA A 224 27.14 -21.29 10.40
C ALA A 224 27.35 -21.32 8.89
N PHE A 225 28.47 -21.84 8.42
CA PHE A 225 28.79 -21.87 6.99
C PHE A 225 27.78 -22.67 6.15
N PRO A 226 27.37 -23.91 6.51
CA PRO A 226 26.33 -24.65 5.81
C PRO A 226 24.98 -23.91 5.79
N LEU A 227 24.63 -23.24 6.89
CA LEU A 227 23.38 -22.45 6.98
C LEU A 227 23.39 -21.28 6.00
N GLU A 228 24.42 -20.43 6.05
CA GLU A 228 24.52 -19.25 5.20
C GLU A 228 24.62 -19.62 3.73
N LEU A 229 25.36 -20.69 3.39
CA LEU A 229 25.46 -21.20 2.02
C LEU A 229 24.10 -21.73 1.53
N SER A 230 23.36 -22.44 2.38
CA SER A 230 22.03 -22.95 2.05
C SER A 230 21.06 -21.79 1.76
N PHE A 231 21.07 -20.73 2.59
CA PHE A 231 20.26 -19.55 2.34
C PHE A 231 20.67 -18.81 1.06
N LEU A 232 21.96 -18.70 0.78
CA LEU A 232 22.44 -18.08 -0.45
C LEU A 232 21.94 -18.83 -1.68
N ALA A 233 22.09 -20.17 -1.67
CA ALA A 233 21.65 -21.03 -2.77
C ALA A 233 20.11 -20.98 -2.97
N ASP A 234 19.34 -21.00 -1.89
CA ASP A 234 17.89 -20.94 -1.97
C ASP A 234 17.40 -19.59 -2.51
N ARG A 235 17.93 -18.45 -2.02
CA ARG A 235 17.63 -17.12 -2.54
C ARG A 235 17.95 -16.99 -4.03
N PHE A 236 19.10 -17.51 -4.46
CA PHE A 236 19.50 -17.54 -5.86
C PHE A 236 18.51 -18.32 -6.73
N ASN A 237 18.13 -19.54 -6.28
CA ASN A 237 17.15 -20.35 -6.98
C ASN A 237 15.79 -19.66 -7.05
N GLN A 238 15.29 -19.08 -5.96
CA GLN A 238 14.01 -18.36 -5.93
C GLN A 238 13.99 -17.18 -6.92
N ILE A 239 15.08 -16.40 -7.02
CA ILE A 239 15.19 -15.29 -7.97
C ILE A 239 15.15 -15.80 -9.41
N ASN A 240 15.88 -16.88 -9.73
CA ASN A 240 15.95 -17.43 -11.08
C ASN A 240 14.64 -18.12 -11.50
N GLU A 241 14.02 -18.93 -10.64
CA GLU A 241 12.71 -19.54 -10.89
C GLU A 241 11.64 -18.50 -11.25
N ASN A 242 11.66 -17.36 -10.56
CA ASN A 242 10.70 -16.28 -10.83
C ASN A 242 11.06 -15.45 -12.08
N SER A 243 12.34 -15.40 -12.48
CA SER A 243 12.76 -14.69 -13.70
C SER A 243 12.41 -15.48 -14.97
N GLU A 244 12.38 -16.81 -14.92
CA GLU A 244 12.06 -17.69 -16.04
C GLU A 244 10.54 -17.81 -16.28
N GLN A 245 9.73 -17.61 -15.27
CA GLN A 245 8.27 -17.64 -15.37
C GLN A 245 7.75 -16.24 -15.78
N LEU A 246 7.74 -15.98 -17.08
CA LEU A 246 6.97 -14.86 -17.64
C LEU A 246 5.48 -15.14 -17.44
N ASP A 247 4.90 -14.59 -16.37
CA ASP A 247 3.46 -14.61 -16.18
C ASP A 247 2.83 -13.54 -17.06
N LEU A 248 2.01 -13.96 -18.02
CA LEU A 248 1.32 -13.07 -18.96
C LEU A 248 0.38 -12.05 -18.28
N PHE A 249 0.08 -12.27 -16.99
CA PHE A 249 -0.88 -11.49 -16.23
C PHE A 249 -0.27 -10.62 -15.12
N GLN A 250 1.05 -10.70 -14.88
CA GLN A 250 1.70 -9.94 -13.80
C GLN A 250 2.86 -9.12 -14.35
N SER A 251 2.75 -7.80 -14.15
CA SER A 251 3.67 -6.82 -14.74
C SER A 251 4.97 -6.62 -13.94
N GLY A 252 5.13 -7.27 -12.77
CA GLY A 252 6.31 -7.09 -11.94
C GLY A 252 6.40 -8.05 -10.75
N THR A 253 7.42 -7.83 -9.92
CA THR A 253 7.75 -8.69 -8.76
C THR A 253 8.10 -7.84 -7.54
N VAL A 254 7.65 -8.25 -6.34
CA VAL A 254 8.10 -7.71 -5.05
C VAL A 254 8.70 -8.86 -4.23
N ALA A 255 9.97 -8.73 -3.81
CA ALA A 255 10.64 -9.70 -2.96
C ALA A 255 10.78 -9.19 -1.52
N ASP A 256 10.68 -10.06 -0.50
CA ASP A 256 10.91 -9.69 0.90
C ASP A 256 12.38 -9.88 1.33
N PHE A 257 13.26 -9.98 0.34
CA PHE A 257 14.71 -10.01 0.51
C PHE A 257 15.44 -9.52 -0.75
N HIS A 258 16.68 -9.08 -0.57
CA HIS A 258 17.69 -8.96 -1.62
C HIS A 258 18.78 -10.03 -1.42
N MET A 259 19.36 -10.55 -2.50
CA MET A 259 20.38 -11.60 -2.41
C MET A 259 21.55 -11.21 -1.50
N SER A 260 21.94 -9.93 -1.45
CA SER A 260 23.04 -9.43 -0.60
C SER A 260 22.77 -9.46 0.90
N LYS A 261 21.52 -9.73 1.33
CA LYS A 261 21.20 -10.07 2.72
C LYS A 261 22.13 -11.19 3.24
N SER A 262 22.48 -12.15 2.37
CA SER A 262 23.42 -13.21 2.69
C SER A 262 24.78 -12.69 3.17
N LEU A 263 25.29 -11.60 2.60
CA LEU A 263 26.55 -11.00 3.04
C LEU A 263 26.45 -10.38 4.45
N VAL A 264 25.33 -9.72 4.77
CA VAL A 264 25.10 -9.12 6.09
C VAL A 264 25.03 -10.20 7.18
N PHE A 265 24.34 -11.30 6.92
CA PHE A 265 24.25 -12.40 7.88
C PHE A 265 25.57 -13.16 8.00
N ALA A 266 26.20 -13.53 6.89
CA ALA A 266 27.47 -14.22 6.86
C ALA A 266 28.59 -13.45 7.60
N GLN A 267 28.63 -12.13 7.48
CA GLN A 267 29.59 -11.29 8.19
C GLN A 267 29.46 -11.37 9.73
N ASN A 268 28.25 -11.66 10.22
CA ASN A 268 27.96 -11.77 11.65
C ASN A 268 28.10 -13.19 12.19
N THR A 269 28.10 -14.21 11.33
CA THR A 269 28.03 -15.61 11.72
C THR A 269 29.28 -16.40 11.38
N LEU A 270 29.99 -16.06 10.29
CA LEU A 270 31.17 -16.78 9.80
C LEU A 270 32.47 -16.27 10.42
N ASN A 271 33.46 -17.15 10.50
CA ASN A 271 34.81 -16.78 10.94
C ASN A 271 35.64 -16.12 9.83
N GLU A 272 36.88 -15.71 10.16
CA GLU A 272 37.80 -14.96 9.28
C GLU A 272 38.22 -15.75 8.03
N ASP A 273 38.23 -17.08 8.08
CA ASP A 273 38.57 -17.94 6.93
C ASP A 273 37.34 -18.25 6.06
N GLU A 274 36.20 -18.41 6.68
CA GLU A 274 34.93 -18.77 5.99
C GLU A 274 34.32 -17.59 5.23
N TYR A 275 34.38 -16.39 5.80
CA TYR A 275 33.71 -15.23 5.20
C TYR A 275 34.27 -14.83 3.82
N PRO A 276 35.60 -14.79 3.58
CA PRO A 276 36.14 -14.52 2.24
C PRO A 276 35.72 -15.56 1.19
N LEU A 277 35.70 -16.84 1.56
CA LEU A 277 35.20 -17.90 0.68
C LEU A 277 33.71 -17.70 0.34
N PHE A 278 32.90 -17.35 1.34
CA PHE A 278 31.49 -17.05 1.13
C PHE A 278 31.29 -15.86 0.19
N GLN A 279 32.09 -14.78 0.33
CA GLN A 279 32.05 -13.63 -0.57
C GLN A 279 32.39 -14.00 -2.02
N GLN A 280 33.33 -14.90 -2.24
CA GLN A 280 33.64 -15.40 -3.60
C GLN A 280 32.45 -16.15 -4.20
N LEU A 281 31.81 -17.05 -3.45
CA LEU A 281 30.62 -17.79 -3.89
C LEU A 281 29.47 -16.84 -4.19
N TYR A 282 29.20 -15.88 -3.30
CA TYR A 282 28.22 -14.83 -3.52
C TYR A 282 28.51 -14.05 -4.81
N SER A 283 29.75 -13.60 -5.01
CA SER A 283 30.14 -12.83 -6.19
C SER A 283 29.93 -13.61 -7.49
N PHE A 284 30.19 -14.92 -7.47
CA PHE A 284 29.95 -15.78 -8.61
C PHE A 284 28.45 -15.92 -8.93
N MET A 285 27.63 -16.22 -7.92
CA MET A 285 26.18 -16.44 -8.09
C MET A 285 25.45 -15.13 -8.43
N SER A 286 25.81 -14.02 -7.80
CA SER A 286 25.10 -12.73 -7.98
C SER A 286 25.25 -12.12 -9.38
N LYS A 287 26.23 -12.57 -10.20
CA LYS A 287 26.41 -12.07 -11.56
C LYS A 287 25.29 -12.46 -12.52
N SER A 288 24.66 -13.59 -12.29
CA SER A 288 23.56 -14.11 -13.11
C SER A 288 22.19 -13.91 -12.51
N ALA A 289 22.11 -13.43 -11.26
CA ALA A 289 20.84 -13.17 -10.60
C ALA A 289 20.20 -11.86 -11.11
N ASN A 290 18.91 -11.90 -11.40
CA ASN A 290 18.14 -10.69 -11.71
C ASN A 290 18.20 -9.70 -10.53
N GLN A 291 18.42 -8.41 -10.84
CA GLN A 291 18.59 -7.37 -9.83
C GLN A 291 17.32 -6.50 -9.73
N PRO A 292 16.86 -6.15 -8.53
CA PRO A 292 15.78 -5.20 -8.38
C PRO A 292 16.21 -3.79 -8.86
N SER A 293 15.26 -3.03 -9.38
CA SER A 293 15.46 -1.62 -9.73
C SER A 293 15.30 -0.70 -8.50
N LEU A 294 14.53 -1.15 -7.51
CA LEU A 294 14.26 -0.41 -6.27
C LEU A 294 14.41 -1.31 -5.05
N CYS A 295 15.10 -0.81 -4.02
CA CYS A 295 15.13 -1.39 -2.69
C CYS A 295 14.44 -0.45 -1.69
N ILE A 296 13.38 -0.91 -1.05
CA ILE A 296 12.73 -0.24 0.08
C ILE A 296 13.37 -0.79 1.36
N PHE A 297 14.19 0.03 2.01
CA PHE A 297 14.92 -0.35 3.21
C PHE A 297 14.20 0.15 4.47
N LEU A 298 13.65 -0.78 5.25
CA LEU A 298 12.92 -0.48 6.50
C LEU A 298 13.90 -0.41 7.67
N ARG A 299 14.13 0.79 8.20
CA ARG A 299 14.89 1.00 9.43
C ARG A 299 14.00 0.84 10.64
N GLN A 300 14.50 0.12 11.64
CA GLN A 300 13.80 -0.11 12.90
C GLN A 300 14.79 -0.36 14.03
N THR A 301 14.45 0.07 15.26
CA THR A 301 15.26 -0.23 16.44
C THR A 301 15.21 -1.72 16.79
N ALA A 302 16.28 -2.22 17.45
CA ALA A 302 16.37 -3.60 17.90
C ALA A 302 15.25 -3.93 18.92
N GLU A 303 14.88 -2.98 19.78
CA GLU A 303 13.81 -3.08 20.79
C GLU A 303 12.45 -3.30 20.13
N ARG A 304 12.11 -2.46 19.14
CA ARG A 304 10.85 -2.58 18.39
C ARG A 304 10.81 -3.91 17.62
N SER A 305 11.92 -4.29 16.98
CA SER A 305 12.06 -5.59 16.31
C SER A 305 11.81 -6.76 17.26
N LYS A 306 12.41 -6.74 18.44
CA LYS A 306 12.20 -7.77 19.46
C LYS A 306 10.74 -7.88 19.91
N THR A 307 10.07 -6.72 20.06
CA THR A 307 8.63 -6.66 20.38
C THR A 307 7.80 -7.30 19.27
N ASN A 308 8.07 -6.98 18.00
CA ASN A 308 7.35 -7.52 16.85
C ASN A 308 7.58 -9.05 16.69
N ILE A 309 8.83 -9.51 16.91
CA ILE A 309 9.18 -10.95 16.92
C ILE A 309 8.34 -11.70 17.97
N LYS A 310 8.23 -11.14 19.19
CA LYS A 310 7.40 -11.73 20.24
C LYS A 310 5.92 -11.79 19.84
N LYS A 311 5.36 -10.70 19.30
CA LYS A 311 3.96 -10.64 18.81
C LYS A 311 3.69 -11.69 17.72
N ARG A 312 4.64 -11.88 16.78
CA ARG A 312 4.54 -12.84 15.69
C ARG A 312 4.52 -14.30 16.15
N GLY A 313 5.18 -14.64 17.28
CA GLY A 313 5.06 -15.92 17.96
C GLY A 313 5.78 -17.10 17.33
N ARG A 314 6.69 -16.93 16.37
CA ARG A 314 7.47 -18.02 15.79
C ARG A 314 8.43 -18.61 16.82
N SER A 315 8.31 -19.92 17.14
CA SER A 315 9.00 -20.56 18.25
C SER A 315 10.52 -20.44 18.21
N TYR A 316 11.13 -20.59 17.02
CA TYR A 316 12.60 -20.53 16.82
C TYR A 316 13.17 -19.09 16.89
N GLU A 317 12.33 -18.04 16.83
CA GLU A 317 12.76 -16.64 16.91
C GLU A 317 12.65 -16.02 18.29
N GLN A 318 11.91 -16.64 19.21
CA GLN A 318 11.60 -16.06 20.53
C GLN A 318 12.85 -15.75 21.36
N ASN A 319 13.90 -16.55 21.19
CA ASN A 319 15.14 -16.45 21.95
C ASN A 319 16.24 -15.61 21.26
N ILE A 320 15.95 -14.93 20.14
CA ILE A 320 16.93 -14.08 19.47
C ILE A 320 17.38 -12.96 20.45
N PRO A 321 18.68 -12.85 20.79
CA PRO A 321 19.18 -11.78 21.65
C PRO A 321 19.02 -10.39 21.03
N ILE A 322 18.76 -9.38 21.85
CA ILE A 322 18.64 -8.00 21.37
C ILE A 322 19.97 -7.49 20.78
N ASP A 323 21.11 -7.89 21.37
CA ASP A 323 22.43 -7.54 20.88
C ASP A 323 22.69 -8.08 19.47
N TYR A 324 22.13 -9.25 19.15
CA TYR A 324 22.21 -9.82 17.80
C TYR A 324 21.41 -8.97 16.81
N LEU A 325 20.21 -8.53 17.18
CA LEU A 325 19.39 -7.63 16.36
C LEU A 325 20.08 -6.28 16.15
N ALA A 326 20.73 -5.73 17.18
CA ALA A 326 21.51 -4.50 17.08
C ALA A 326 22.73 -4.65 16.15
N LYS A 327 23.43 -5.79 16.22
CA LYS A 327 24.54 -6.10 15.30
C LYS A 327 24.06 -6.21 13.86
N LEU A 328 22.93 -6.86 13.62
CA LEU A 328 22.33 -6.95 12.29
C LEU A 328 21.92 -5.57 11.76
N ALA A 329 21.30 -4.72 12.58
CA ALA A 329 20.96 -3.35 12.18
C ALA A 329 22.19 -2.57 11.73
N LYS A 330 23.27 -2.63 12.51
CA LYS A 330 24.57 -2.01 12.16
C LYS A 330 25.14 -2.61 10.88
N GLY A 331 25.05 -3.93 10.70
CA GLY A 331 25.51 -4.61 9.48
C GLY A 331 24.76 -4.13 8.24
N TYR A 332 23.45 -3.96 8.33
CA TYR A 332 22.63 -3.39 7.26
C TYR A 332 23.00 -1.94 6.95
N ASP A 333 23.18 -1.09 7.98
CA ASP A 333 23.62 0.31 7.77
C ASP A 333 24.97 0.39 7.04
N GLN A 334 25.91 -0.49 7.36
CA GLN A 334 27.21 -0.58 6.67
C GLN A 334 27.07 -1.13 5.23
N HIS A 335 26.04 -1.93 4.96
CA HIS A 335 25.79 -2.52 3.65
C HIS A 335 25.01 -1.60 2.71
N LEU A 336 24.31 -0.60 3.24
CA LEU A 336 23.48 0.33 2.48
C LEU A 336 24.21 1.00 1.31
N PRO A 337 25.45 1.53 1.46
CA PRO A 337 26.21 2.13 0.36
C PRO A 337 26.53 1.14 -0.78
N PHE A 338 26.59 -0.16 -0.48
CA PHE A 338 26.77 -1.19 -1.50
C PHE A 338 25.52 -1.35 -2.37
N LEU A 339 24.33 -1.30 -1.76
CA LEU A 339 23.05 -1.34 -2.47
C LEU A 339 22.84 -0.08 -3.30
N GLN A 340 23.11 1.11 -2.75
CA GLN A 340 22.95 2.40 -3.42
C GLN A 340 23.78 2.56 -4.69
N LYS A 341 24.88 1.82 -4.81
CA LYS A 341 25.70 1.80 -6.03
C LYS A 341 25.11 0.95 -7.16
N ARG A 342 24.08 0.15 -6.88
CA ARG A 342 23.53 -0.88 -7.79
C ARG A 342 22.09 -0.65 -8.18
N MET A 343 21.33 -0.01 -7.32
CA MET A 343 19.91 0.25 -7.51
C MET A 343 19.48 1.50 -6.75
N GLN A 344 18.31 2.01 -7.07
CA GLN A 344 17.68 3.05 -6.25
C GLN A 344 17.34 2.48 -4.87
N VAL A 345 17.68 3.19 -3.81
CA VAL A 345 17.40 2.77 -2.43
C VAL A 345 16.65 3.86 -1.69
N VAL A 346 15.45 3.53 -1.24
CA VAL A 346 14.64 4.36 -0.35
C VAL A 346 14.74 3.80 1.06
N SER A 347 15.19 4.61 2.02
CA SER A 347 15.41 4.17 3.40
C SER A 347 14.49 4.90 4.37
N VAL A 348 13.52 4.20 4.96
CA VAL A 348 12.49 4.78 5.83
C VAL A 348 12.59 4.24 7.25
N ASP A 349 12.62 5.15 8.24
CA ASP A 349 12.46 4.79 9.65
C ASP A 349 11.00 4.53 9.98
N ILE A 350 10.73 3.30 10.40
CA ILE A 350 9.40 2.80 10.76
C ILE A 350 9.25 2.55 12.27
N SER A 351 10.19 3.01 13.09
CA SER A 351 10.21 2.71 14.53
C SER A 351 8.95 3.17 15.27
N ALA A 352 8.33 4.27 14.82
CA ALA A 352 7.10 4.83 15.37
C ALA A 352 5.82 4.35 14.66
N LEU A 353 5.92 3.57 13.57
CA LEU A 353 4.78 3.18 12.74
C LEU A 353 4.33 1.74 13.05
N ASP A 354 3.02 1.49 12.96
CA ASP A 354 2.43 0.14 12.95
C ASP A 354 1.62 -0.09 11.66
N PHE A 355 2.29 0.05 10.50
CA PHE A 355 1.68 -0.08 9.18
C PHE A 355 1.09 -1.47 8.91
N VAL A 356 1.29 -2.44 9.80
CA VAL A 356 0.70 -3.78 9.72
C VAL A 356 -0.75 -3.78 10.18
N LEU A 357 -1.08 -3.00 11.21
CA LEU A 357 -2.40 -2.96 11.84
C LEU A 357 -3.14 -1.63 11.61
N ASN A 358 -2.43 -0.59 11.19
CA ASN A 358 -2.97 0.76 11.01
C ASN A 358 -2.77 1.24 9.57
N THR A 359 -3.88 1.50 8.88
CA THR A 359 -3.89 1.98 7.49
C THR A 359 -3.31 3.40 7.36
N GLU A 360 -3.51 4.26 8.35
CA GLU A 360 -2.93 5.62 8.34
C GLU A 360 -1.40 5.57 8.40
N ASP A 361 -0.85 4.68 9.24
CA ASP A 361 0.60 4.45 9.31
C ASP A 361 1.15 3.87 7.99
N LEU A 362 0.38 3.02 7.30
CA LEU A 362 0.74 2.51 5.98
C LEU A 362 0.79 3.65 4.95
N ILE A 363 -0.23 4.50 4.90
CA ILE A 363 -0.26 5.67 4.01
C ILE A 363 0.91 6.60 4.33
N HIS A 364 1.19 6.83 5.60
CA HIS A 364 2.33 7.66 6.02
C HIS A 364 3.68 7.06 5.58
N LEU A 365 3.85 5.74 5.69
CA LEU A 365 5.03 5.03 5.17
C LEU A 365 5.18 5.22 3.66
N LEU A 366 4.09 5.01 2.90
CA LEU A 366 4.10 5.15 1.44
C LEU A 366 4.37 6.60 0.98
N LYS A 367 3.83 7.60 1.69
CA LYS A 367 4.16 9.02 1.46
C LYS A 367 5.65 9.29 1.65
N LYS A 368 6.27 8.76 2.72
CA LYS A 368 7.72 8.88 2.93
C LYS A 368 8.54 8.21 1.83
N ILE A 369 8.09 7.05 1.34
CA ILE A 369 8.72 6.36 0.21
C ILE A 369 8.66 7.25 -1.04
N ASN A 370 7.48 7.79 -1.37
CA ASN A 370 7.28 8.62 -2.55
C ASN A 370 8.11 9.91 -2.53
N VAL A 371 8.25 10.56 -1.37
CA VAL A 371 9.12 11.75 -1.23
C VAL A 371 10.57 11.41 -1.58
N GLN A 372 11.10 10.29 -1.06
CA GLN A 372 12.48 9.89 -1.37
C GLN A 372 12.66 9.41 -2.83
N LEU A 373 11.60 8.91 -3.48
CA LEU A 373 11.64 8.58 -4.91
C LEU A 373 11.75 9.83 -5.79
N ASP A 374 11.26 10.99 -5.33
CA ASP A 374 11.40 12.27 -6.04
C ASP A 374 12.79 12.91 -5.88
N GLU A 375 13.48 12.61 -4.77
CA GLU A 375 14.79 13.21 -4.43
C GLU A 375 15.97 12.44 -5.05
N ALA A 376 15.74 11.24 -5.58
CA ALA A 376 16.75 10.31 -6.08
C ALA A 376 16.79 10.25 -7.60
#